data_b225f966e81e7c6a17cdb46fd3a68e62
#
_entry.id   b225f966e81e7c6a17cdb46fd3a68e62
#
_cell.length_a   1.000
_cell.length_b   1.000
_cell.length_c   1.000
_cell.angle_alpha   90.00
_cell.angle_beta   90.00
_cell.angle_gamma   90.00
#
_symmetry.space_group_name_H-M   'P 1'
#
loop_
_entity.id
_entity.type
_entity.pdbx_description
1 polymer ?
#
loop_
_entity_poly.entity_id
_entity_poly.type
_entity_poly.pdbx_seq_one_letter_code
_entity_poly.pdbx_strand_id
1 'polypeptide(L)'
;MDRKYYSYQECVRDCKVLLPQLKAYAPDALVCVARGGLTVGHLLSEALNTRDIYTINSIHYDNDKKLNSFEIFNIPNLEKFKKVVLIDDIVDSGETMIEIIKILIQKYPNCEFKIATLFYKKDASIEADFTVQEAKEWIEFFWEVDLK
;
A
#
# COMPACT_ATOMS: atom_id res chain seq x y z
N MET A 1 5.23 4.59 -23.73
CA MET A 1 4.24 3.99 -22.80
C MET A 1 3.17 5.00 -22.51
N ASP A 2 1.95 4.60 -22.70
CA ASP A 2 0.80 5.43 -22.39
C ASP A 2 0.72 5.73 -20.89
N ARG A 3 0.20 6.88 -20.57
CA ARG A 3 0.01 7.32 -19.18
C ARG A 3 -1.47 7.57 -18.94
N LYS A 4 -1.91 7.17 -17.76
CA LYS A 4 -3.26 7.47 -17.28
C LYS A 4 -3.16 8.40 -16.09
N TYR A 5 -3.75 9.58 -16.20
CA TYR A 5 -3.89 10.46 -15.05
C TYR A 5 -4.97 9.95 -14.12
N TYR A 6 -4.64 9.80 -12.85
CA TYR A 6 -5.57 9.34 -11.83
C TYR A 6 -5.97 10.52 -10.96
N SER A 7 -7.23 10.93 -11.08
CA SER A 7 -7.74 12.13 -10.45
C SER A 7 -8.16 11.90 -8.99
N TYR A 8 -8.30 12.99 -8.25
CA TYR A 8 -8.88 12.98 -6.91
C TYR A 8 -10.25 12.31 -6.91
N GLN A 9 -11.11 12.67 -7.87
CA GLN A 9 -12.47 12.11 -7.98
C GLN A 9 -12.45 10.60 -8.20
N GLU A 10 -11.54 10.11 -9.05
CA GLU A 10 -11.36 8.68 -9.27
C GLU A 10 -10.88 7.98 -7.99
N CYS A 11 -9.97 8.61 -7.26
CA CYS A 11 -9.47 8.07 -6.00
C CYS A 11 -10.58 7.95 -4.96
N VAL A 12 -11.41 8.97 -4.82
CA VAL A 12 -12.57 8.92 -3.91
C VAL A 12 -13.53 7.80 -4.30
N ARG A 13 -13.83 7.68 -5.60
CA ARG A 13 -14.67 6.59 -6.11
C ARG A 13 -14.10 5.23 -5.75
N ASP A 14 -12.80 5.04 -5.95
CA ASP A 14 -12.13 3.74 -5.71
C ASP A 14 -12.01 3.45 -4.21
N CYS A 15 -11.79 4.46 -3.37
CA CYS A 15 -11.82 4.28 -1.92
C CYS A 15 -13.21 3.82 -1.45
N LYS A 16 -14.28 4.26 -2.10
CA LYS A 16 -15.63 3.77 -1.80
C LYS A 16 -15.81 2.29 -2.15
N VAL A 17 -15.04 1.77 -3.09
CA VAL A 17 -15.02 0.34 -3.43
C VAL A 17 -14.21 -0.44 -2.40
N LEU A 18 -13.07 0.10 -1.95
CA LEU A 18 -12.23 -0.56 -0.93
C LEU A 18 -12.89 -0.60 0.45
N LEU A 19 -13.61 0.44 0.82
CA LEU A 19 -14.11 0.61 2.18
C LEU A 19 -14.97 -0.56 2.67
N PRO A 20 -15.96 -1.07 1.92
CA PRO A 20 -16.73 -2.24 2.37
C PRO A 20 -15.88 -3.48 2.58
N GLN A 21 -14.87 -3.68 1.75
CA GLN A 21 -13.94 -4.81 1.87
C GLN A 21 -13.16 -4.71 3.19
N LEU A 22 -12.67 -3.53 3.51
CA LEU A 22 -11.92 -3.30 4.76
C LEU A 22 -12.82 -3.38 5.99
N LYS A 23 -14.03 -2.86 5.92
CA LYS A 23 -15.00 -2.96 7.02
C LYS A 23 -15.34 -4.42 7.32
N ALA A 24 -15.51 -5.24 6.29
CA ALA A 24 -15.80 -6.67 6.45
C ALA A 24 -14.63 -7.41 7.10
N TYR A 25 -13.40 -7.03 6.74
CA TYR A 25 -12.19 -7.60 7.34
C TYR A 25 -12.00 -7.15 8.79
N ALA A 26 -12.37 -5.92 9.10
CA ALA A 26 -12.25 -5.30 10.42
C ALA A 26 -10.80 -5.26 10.93
N PRO A 27 -9.89 -4.52 10.26
CA PRO A 27 -8.50 -4.45 10.71
C PRO A 27 -8.37 -3.71 12.05
N ASP A 28 -7.38 -4.12 12.84
CA ASP A 28 -7.03 -3.44 14.09
C ASP A 28 -6.20 -2.19 13.83
N ALA A 29 -5.43 -2.18 12.77
CA ALA A 29 -4.55 -1.08 12.40
C ALA A 29 -4.28 -1.05 10.90
N LEU A 30 -3.94 0.14 10.40
CA LEU A 30 -3.52 0.39 9.03
C LEU A 30 -2.05 0.78 9.04
N VAL A 31 -1.28 0.24 8.11
CA VAL A 31 0.12 0.61 7.90
C VAL A 31 0.29 1.07 6.46
N CYS A 32 0.60 2.34 6.28
CA CYS A 32 0.78 2.93 4.96
C CYS A 32 2.22 2.79 4.51
N VAL A 33 2.42 2.25 3.33
CA VAL A 33 3.74 2.18 2.73
C VAL A 33 4.08 3.58 2.18
N ALA A 34 5.05 4.23 2.78
CA ALA A 34 5.44 5.56 2.35
C ALA A 34 6.31 5.45 1.08
N ARG A 35 6.07 6.28 0.11
CA ARG A 35 5.15 7.44 0.12
C ARG A 35 3.79 7.16 -0.51
N GLY A 36 3.72 6.23 -1.49
CA GLY A 36 2.54 6.01 -2.32
C GLY A 36 1.24 5.70 -1.56
N GLY A 37 1.34 5.04 -0.41
CA GLY A 37 0.19 4.66 0.39
C GLY A 37 -0.33 5.72 1.35
N LEU A 38 0.35 6.89 1.46
CA LEU A 38 0.00 7.89 2.49
C LEU A 38 -1.35 8.53 2.23
N THR A 39 -1.61 8.98 1.01
CA THR A 39 -2.88 9.65 0.68
C THR A 39 -4.06 8.70 0.83
N VAL A 40 -3.95 7.50 0.28
CA VAL A 40 -4.99 6.48 0.36
C VAL A 40 -5.24 6.09 1.82
N GLY A 41 -4.17 5.88 2.57
CA GLY A 41 -4.25 5.51 3.98
C GLY A 41 -4.96 6.56 4.80
N HIS A 42 -4.67 7.84 4.56
CA HIS A 42 -5.36 8.93 5.25
C HIS A 42 -6.87 8.88 4.98
N LEU A 43 -7.26 8.81 3.70
CA LEU A 43 -8.68 8.76 3.33
C LEU A 43 -9.40 7.57 3.96
N LEU A 44 -8.79 6.39 3.94
CA LEU A 44 -9.38 5.20 4.53
C LEU A 44 -9.44 5.26 6.05
N SER A 45 -8.44 5.84 6.70
CA SER A 45 -8.44 6.00 8.16
C SER A 45 -9.58 6.92 8.64
N GLU A 46 -9.83 7.99 7.90
CA GLU A 46 -10.97 8.88 8.17
C GLU A 46 -12.29 8.13 8.02
N ALA A 47 -12.44 7.38 6.92
CA ALA A 47 -13.66 6.64 6.63
C ALA A 47 -13.92 5.50 7.63
N LEU A 48 -12.87 4.84 8.10
CA LEU A 48 -12.95 3.79 9.13
C LEU A 48 -12.99 4.36 10.55
N ASN A 49 -12.80 5.65 10.69
CA ASN A 49 -12.71 6.34 11.99
C ASN A 49 -11.69 5.68 12.92
N THR A 50 -10.52 5.38 12.39
CA THR A 50 -9.42 4.82 13.18
C THR A 50 -8.24 5.77 13.26
N ARG A 51 -7.61 5.84 14.44
CA ARG A 51 -6.36 6.55 14.64
C ARG A 51 -5.18 5.60 14.74
N ASP A 52 -5.42 4.29 14.66
CA ASP A 52 -4.37 3.29 14.58
C ASP A 52 -3.89 3.18 13.13
N ILE A 53 -3.26 4.24 12.68
CA ILE A 53 -2.65 4.38 11.38
C ILE A 53 -1.18 4.68 11.57
N TYR A 54 -0.34 3.91 10.88
CA TYR A 54 1.11 3.94 10.99
C TYR A 54 1.73 4.00 9.61
N THR A 55 3.02 4.24 9.54
CA THR A 55 3.77 4.23 8.30
C THR A 55 4.92 3.24 8.39
N ILE A 56 5.29 2.70 7.24
CA ILE A 56 6.54 1.97 7.04
C ILE A 56 7.18 2.54 5.79
N ASN A 57 8.49 2.78 5.81
CA ASN A 57 9.18 3.37 4.68
C ASN A 57 9.91 2.30 3.88
N SER A 58 9.87 2.44 2.56
CA SER A 58 10.63 1.61 1.67
C SER A 58 11.29 2.47 0.59
N ILE A 59 12.54 2.15 0.28
CA ILE A 59 13.27 2.73 -0.84
C ILE A 59 13.80 1.58 -1.66
N HIS A 60 13.51 1.61 -2.95
CA HIS A 60 14.05 0.67 -3.91
C HIS A 60 15.16 1.38 -4.68
N TYR A 61 16.38 0.86 -4.57
CA TYR A 61 17.52 1.36 -5.31
C TYR A 61 17.72 0.52 -6.55
N ASP A 62 17.53 1.14 -7.73
CA ASP A 62 17.83 0.53 -9.01
C ASP A 62 19.26 0.92 -9.39
N ASN A 63 20.21 0.04 -9.13
CA ASN A 63 21.60 0.24 -9.48
C ASN A 63 21.89 -0.34 -10.86
N ASP A 64 22.69 0.37 -11.66
CA ASP A 64 23.20 -0.12 -12.95
C ASP A 64 24.00 -1.42 -12.81
N LYS A 65 24.22 -1.92 -11.60
CA LYS A 65 25.03 -3.07 -11.27
C LYS A 65 24.25 -4.35 -11.00
N LYS A 66 23.05 -4.51 -11.52
CA LYS A 66 22.27 -5.77 -11.45
C LYS A 66 21.78 -6.19 -10.06
N LEU A 67 22.02 -5.43 -9.02
CA LEU A 67 21.54 -5.74 -7.67
C LEU A 67 20.47 -4.73 -7.29
N ASN A 68 19.22 -5.15 -7.38
CA ASN A 68 18.13 -4.42 -6.76
C ASN A 68 18.28 -4.53 -5.25
N SER A 69 18.41 -3.41 -4.58
CA SER A 69 18.44 -3.38 -3.13
C SER A 69 17.23 -2.61 -2.59
N PHE A 70 16.73 -3.09 -1.47
CA PHE A 70 15.62 -2.46 -0.78
C PHE A 70 16.11 -1.98 0.58
N GLU A 71 15.67 -0.79 0.96
CA GLU A 71 15.82 -0.32 2.31
C GLU A 71 14.43 -0.17 2.91
N ILE A 72 14.16 -0.88 4.00
CA ILE A 72 12.90 -0.83 4.72
C ILE A 72 13.21 -0.35 6.12
N PHE A 73 12.58 0.74 6.53
CA PHE A 73 12.86 1.37 7.81
C PHE A 73 11.59 2.01 8.38
N ASN A 74 11.70 2.56 9.59
CA ASN A 74 10.57 3.11 10.30
C ASN A 74 9.48 2.04 10.51
N ILE A 75 9.91 0.89 11.04
CA ILE A 75 8.99 -0.23 11.27
C ILE A 75 8.16 0.06 12.53
N PRO A 76 6.83 0.15 12.40
CA PRO A 76 6.00 0.46 13.55
C PRO A 76 5.94 -0.69 14.54
N ASN A 77 5.61 -0.38 15.80
CA ASN A 77 5.34 -1.39 16.80
C ASN A 77 3.90 -1.87 16.66
N LEU A 78 3.74 -3.10 16.19
CA LEU A 78 2.44 -3.71 15.91
C LEU A 78 2.11 -4.86 16.88
N GLU A 79 2.85 -4.97 17.98
CA GLU A 79 2.77 -6.13 18.89
C GLU A 79 1.37 -6.36 19.45
N LYS A 80 0.62 -5.32 19.70
CA LYS A 80 -0.73 -5.41 20.29
C LYS A 80 -1.84 -5.72 19.27
N PHE A 81 -1.54 -5.72 17.97
CA PHE A 81 -2.54 -5.92 16.92
C PHE A 81 -2.54 -7.35 16.40
N LYS A 82 -3.70 -7.81 15.97
CA LYS A 82 -3.89 -9.15 15.39
C LYS A 82 -4.14 -9.12 13.89
N LYS A 83 -4.77 -8.06 13.39
CA LYS A 83 -5.11 -7.87 11.98
C LYS A 83 -4.62 -6.51 11.51
N VAL A 84 -3.67 -6.51 10.61
CA VAL A 84 -3.10 -5.28 10.06
C VAL A 84 -3.26 -5.28 8.55
N VAL A 85 -3.71 -4.16 7.99
CA VAL A 85 -3.76 -3.96 6.55
C VAL A 85 -2.63 -3.02 6.13
N LEU A 86 -1.81 -3.49 5.20
CA LEU A 86 -0.76 -2.71 4.55
C LEU A 86 -1.40 -1.98 3.35
N ILE A 87 -1.22 -0.68 3.29
CA ILE A 87 -1.84 0.17 2.26
C ILE A 87 -0.77 0.76 1.36
N ASP A 88 -0.96 0.60 0.05
CA ASP A 88 -0.15 1.25 -0.95
C ASP A 88 -1.04 1.70 -2.12
N ASP A 89 -0.51 2.50 -3.02
CA ASP A 89 -1.22 2.92 -4.22
C ASP A 89 -1.35 1.79 -5.23
N ILE A 90 -0.30 1.04 -5.41
CA ILE A 90 -0.23 -0.05 -6.39
C ILE A 90 0.76 -1.12 -5.91
N VAL A 91 0.45 -2.37 -6.21
CA VAL A 91 1.45 -3.44 -6.22
C VAL A 91 1.95 -3.57 -7.65
N ASP A 92 3.16 -3.09 -7.91
CA ASP A 92 3.78 -3.10 -9.25
C ASP A 92 4.43 -4.46 -9.51
N SER A 93 5.73 -4.62 -9.28
CA SER A 93 6.36 -5.95 -9.35
C SER A 93 5.99 -6.84 -8.17
N GLY A 94 5.71 -6.25 -7.05
CA GLY A 94 5.43 -6.94 -5.79
C GLY A 94 6.64 -7.19 -4.92
N GLU A 95 7.84 -6.92 -5.41
CA GLU A 95 9.08 -7.22 -4.69
C GLU A 95 9.19 -6.46 -3.36
N THR A 96 8.87 -5.17 -3.39
CA THR A 96 8.90 -4.33 -2.17
C THR A 96 7.92 -4.86 -1.12
N MET A 97 6.72 -5.18 -1.54
CA MET A 97 5.68 -5.65 -0.62
C MET A 97 6.04 -7.01 -0.02
N ILE A 98 6.64 -7.89 -0.81
CA ILE A 98 7.14 -9.19 -0.33
C ILE A 98 8.18 -8.99 0.78
N GLU A 99 9.14 -8.07 0.59
CA GLU A 99 10.17 -7.80 1.59
C GLU A 99 9.56 -7.20 2.86
N ILE A 100 8.62 -6.29 2.73
CA ILE A 100 7.90 -5.71 3.89
C ILE A 100 7.20 -6.81 4.69
N ILE A 101 6.46 -7.68 4.00
CA ILE A 101 5.72 -8.76 4.66
C ILE A 101 6.65 -9.74 5.35
N LYS A 102 7.76 -10.10 4.73
CA LYS A 102 8.76 -10.98 5.36
C LYS A 102 9.24 -10.40 6.69
N ILE A 103 9.59 -9.13 6.72
CA ILE A 103 10.07 -8.45 7.92
C ILE A 103 8.97 -8.44 8.99
N LEU A 104 7.75 -8.09 8.61
CA LEU A 104 6.64 -7.95 9.55
C LEU A 104 6.20 -9.31 10.12
N ILE A 105 6.13 -10.34 9.30
CA ILE A 105 5.79 -11.70 9.76
C ILE A 105 6.83 -12.23 10.73
N GLN A 106 8.10 -11.99 10.44
CA GLN A 106 9.20 -12.42 11.31
C GLN A 106 9.15 -11.69 12.66
N LYS A 107 8.86 -10.38 12.63
CA LYS A 107 8.83 -9.57 13.85
C LYS A 107 7.55 -9.76 14.65
N TYR A 108 6.43 -9.97 13.98
CA TYR A 108 5.09 -10.10 14.59
C TYR A 108 4.39 -11.37 14.10
N PRO A 109 4.85 -12.55 14.55
CA PRO A 109 4.35 -13.83 14.04
C PRO A 109 2.88 -14.11 14.40
N ASN A 110 2.34 -13.41 15.38
CA ASN A 110 0.94 -13.59 15.79
C ASN A 110 -0.02 -12.60 15.12
N CYS A 111 0.50 -11.74 14.24
CA CYS A 111 -0.29 -10.76 13.50
C CYS A 111 -0.56 -11.27 12.09
N GLU A 112 -1.79 -11.07 11.62
CA GLU A 112 -2.17 -11.34 10.24
C GLU A 112 -2.02 -10.05 9.43
N PHE A 113 -1.38 -10.15 8.27
CA PHE A 113 -1.16 -9.01 7.37
C PHE A 113 -1.90 -9.22 6.06
N LYS A 114 -2.68 -8.23 5.66
CA LYS A 114 -3.35 -8.16 4.36
C LYS A 114 -2.90 -6.92 3.62
N ILE A 115 -3.05 -6.92 2.31
CA ILE A 115 -2.61 -5.84 1.44
C ILE A 115 -3.83 -5.20 0.78
N ALA A 116 -3.91 -3.87 0.82
CA ALA A 116 -4.93 -3.09 0.13
C ALA A 116 -4.28 -2.07 -0.78
N THR A 117 -4.69 -2.05 -2.05
CA THR A 117 -4.19 -1.09 -3.05
C THR A 117 -5.32 -0.61 -3.95
N LEU A 118 -5.11 0.53 -4.59
CA LEU A 118 -6.03 1.02 -5.61
C LEU A 118 -5.85 0.25 -6.92
N PHE A 119 -4.62 -0.04 -7.27
CA PHE A 119 -4.27 -0.72 -8.51
C PHE A 119 -3.50 -1.99 -8.24
N TYR A 120 -3.63 -2.93 -9.16
CA TYR A 120 -2.82 -4.15 -9.18
C TYR A 120 -2.28 -4.40 -10.58
N LYS A 121 -1.25 -5.22 -10.69
CA LYS A 121 -0.74 -5.74 -11.96
C LYS A 121 -0.87 -7.25 -11.95
N LYS A 122 -1.34 -7.82 -13.06
CA LYS A 122 -1.55 -9.26 -13.20
C LYS A 122 -0.28 -10.09 -13.06
N ASP A 123 0.86 -9.52 -13.45
CA ASP A 123 2.15 -10.19 -13.43
C ASP A 123 2.97 -9.90 -12.17
N ALA A 124 2.39 -9.24 -11.18
CA ALA A 124 3.06 -8.99 -9.91
C ALA A 124 3.31 -10.31 -9.15
N SER A 125 4.43 -10.34 -8.40
CA SER A 125 4.85 -11.51 -7.63
C SER A 125 3.97 -11.78 -6.41
N ILE A 126 3.15 -10.82 -6.01
CA ILE A 126 2.21 -10.95 -4.90
C ILE A 126 0.93 -10.23 -5.27
N GLU A 127 -0.20 -10.79 -4.84
CA GLU A 127 -1.51 -10.19 -5.08
C GLU A 127 -1.97 -9.39 -3.87
N ALA A 128 -2.63 -8.25 -4.12
CA ALA A 128 -3.33 -7.52 -3.07
C ALA A 128 -4.59 -8.29 -2.67
N ASP A 129 -4.87 -8.33 -1.37
CA ASP A 129 -6.08 -8.98 -0.83
C ASP A 129 -7.33 -8.14 -1.12
N PHE A 130 -7.17 -6.83 -1.09
CA PHE A 130 -8.23 -5.86 -1.37
C PHE A 130 -7.72 -4.88 -2.41
N THR A 131 -8.43 -4.77 -3.53
CA THR A 131 -7.97 -3.90 -4.62
C THR A 131 -9.14 -3.50 -5.50
N VAL A 132 -8.91 -2.56 -6.41
CA VAL A 132 -10.00 -1.98 -7.21
C VAL A 132 -9.83 -2.28 -8.68
N GLN A 133 -8.70 -1.89 -9.30
CA GLN A 133 -8.58 -2.00 -10.74
C GLN A 133 -7.17 -2.34 -11.20
N GLU A 134 -7.09 -2.96 -12.38
CA GLU A 134 -5.84 -3.32 -13.00
C GLU A 134 -5.13 -2.10 -13.60
N ALA A 135 -3.84 -1.98 -13.36
CA ALA A 135 -3.01 -0.99 -14.03
C ALA A 135 -2.53 -1.56 -15.36
N LYS A 136 -3.05 -1.04 -16.47
CA LYS A 136 -2.67 -1.44 -17.84
C LYS A 136 -1.71 -0.45 -18.48
N GLU A 137 -1.50 0.69 -17.84
CA GLU A 137 -0.69 1.81 -18.29
C GLU A 137 0.14 2.32 -17.13
N TRP A 138 1.04 3.26 -17.38
CA TRP A 138 1.69 4.00 -16.31
C TRP A 138 0.65 4.89 -15.63
N ILE A 139 0.50 4.79 -14.32
CA ILE A 139 -0.46 5.60 -13.56
C ILE A 139 0.24 6.83 -13.02
N GLU A 140 -0.27 7.99 -13.38
CA GLU A 140 0.16 9.28 -12.82
C GLU A 140 -0.87 9.71 -11.78
N PHE A 141 -0.51 9.60 -10.51
CA PHE A 141 -1.43 9.90 -9.42
C PHE A 141 -1.51 11.40 -9.16
N PHE A 142 -2.69 11.89 -8.81
CA PHE A 142 -2.93 13.31 -8.60
C PHE A 142 -2.03 13.92 -7.50
N TRP A 143 -1.56 13.12 -6.57
CA TRP A 143 -0.66 13.59 -5.51
C TRP A 143 0.79 13.73 -5.96
N GLU A 144 1.13 13.33 -7.16
CA GLU A 144 2.46 13.52 -7.75
C GLU A 144 2.52 14.90 -8.40
N VAL A 145 2.39 15.94 -7.58
CA VAL A 145 2.34 17.32 -8.08
C VAL A 145 3.73 17.95 -8.12
N ASP A 146 3.95 18.80 -9.14
CA ASP A 146 5.16 19.60 -9.24
C ASP A 146 4.94 20.93 -8.51
N LEU A 147 5.63 21.07 -7.38
CA LEU A 147 5.55 22.27 -6.56
C LEU A 147 6.74 23.22 -6.80
N LYS A 148 7.63 22.93 -7.74
CA LYS A 148 8.85 23.72 -8.02
C LYS A 148 8.61 24.82 -9.02
#